data_75928000c02d6e166ab8f4c370b0719d
#
_entry.id   75928000c02d6e166ab8f4c370b0719d
#
_cell.length_a   1.000
_cell.length_b   1.000
_cell.length_c   1.000
_cell.angle_alpha   90.00
_cell.angle_beta   90.00
_cell.angle_gamma   90.00
#
_symmetry.space_group_name_H-M   'P 1'
#
loop_
_entity.id
_entity.type
_entity.pdbx_description
1 polymer ?
#
loop_
_entity_poly.entity_id
_entity_poly.type
_entity_poly.pdbx_seq_one_letter_code
_entity_poly.pdbx_strand_id
1 'polypeptide(L)'
;MMDAMKDCAMRRLLFTLALLAATPASAIDVPHYVQFQSWIVACDNLRRCETRGFDNSTPADLRLLRAAGGASAELRLTVASDIDPAKLTLDGTPLPLSRPWSATRQDGLTTIVTVDADAIAAFLQRARNGHRLGFGAGSEGVPLDGLTAALMRIDDVQGRAGTSTALLSARGPGLPPVPPPAPQRASWSAPKSLANSEAQALARTVRQAQSAALARASCTQRPEEADTAFALDAKRALVILPCAFGAYQGDMVVFVVKRADGRADRFAPRLPTLANPIDTLVNAGFDPQTGTLSMSARGRGMADCGMMAVWGWANGDFYLIEMARQDACGGAEPGDWPVLLRTAPGG
;
A
#
# COMPACT_ATOMS: atom_id res chain seq x y z
N MET A 1 -86.05 -36.78 -0.60
CA MET A 1 -85.48 -38.03 -1.08
C MET A 1 -84.12 -37.72 -1.63
N MET A 2 -83.07 -38.25 -0.95
CA MET A 2 -81.67 -38.38 -1.36
C MET A 2 -80.89 -37.08 -1.57
N ASP A 3 -80.12 -36.69 -0.64
CA ASP A 3 -78.75 -37.10 -0.34
C ASP A 3 -77.69 -36.55 -1.33
N ALA A 4 -76.98 -35.58 -0.95
CA ALA A 4 -75.69 -35.26 -1.54
C ALA A 4 -74.76 -34.83 -0.40
N MET A 5 -73.84 -35.73 -0.05
CA MET A 5 -72.79 -35.55 0.91
C MET A 5 -71.78 -34.52 0.42
N LYS A 6 -71.42 -33.63 1.32
CA LYS A 6 -70.38 -32.59 1.11
C LYS A 6 -69.04 -33.20 1.40
N ASP A 7 -68.17 -33.26 0.38
CA ASP A 7 -66.74 -33.50 0.53
C ASP A 7 -66.07 -32.22 0.83
N CYS A 8 -65.53 -32.13 2.05
CA CYS A 8 -64.69 -31.02 2.51
C CYS A 8 -63.19 -31.35 2.27
N ALA A 9 -62.68 -30.97 1.11
CA ALA A 9 -61.26 -31.15 0.78
C ALA A 9 -60.44 -30.10 1.51
N MET A 10 -59.75 -30.51 2.54
CA MET A 10 -58.77 -29.71 3.34
C MET A 10 -57.49 -29.55 2.55
N ARG A 11 -57.33 -28.40 1.85
CA ARG A 11 -56.08 -28.00 1.19
C ARG A 11 -55.02 -27.68 2.25
N ARG A 12 -54.07 -28.59 2.47
CA ARG A 12 -52.86 -28.34 3.23
C ARG A 12 -51.97 -27.43 2.41
N LEU A 13 -51.87 -26.15 2.77
CA LEU A 13 -50.83 -25.23 2.29
C LEU A 13 -49.49 -25.67 2.93
N LEU A 14 -48.64 -26.28 2.14
CA LEU A 14 -47.23 -26.46 2.47
C LEU A 14 -46.50 -25.11 2.27
N PHE A 15 -46.25 -24.40 3.35
CA PHE A 15 -45.30 -23.30 3.35
C PHE A 15 -43.90 -23.89 3.26
N THR A 16 -43.28 -23.87 2.08
CA THR A 16 -41.86 -24.10 1.89
C THR A 16 -41.12 -22.86 2.38
N LEU A 17 -40.53 -22.96 3.58
CA LEU A 17 -39.58 -21.97 4.11
C LEU A 17 -38.33 -22.04 3.25
N ALA A 18 -38.17 -21.13 2.27
CA ALA A 18 -36.94 -20.96 1.54
C ALA A 18 -35.90 -20.38 2.50
N LEU A 19 -34.97 -21.21 3.01
CA LEU A 19 -33.77 -20.74 3.63
C LEU A 19 -32.95 -19.97 2.55
N LEU A 20 -33.01 -18.65 2.60
CA LEU A 20 -32.05 -17.80 1.93
C LEU A 20 -30.69 -18.07 2.57
N ALA A 21 -29.89 -18.95 1.98
CA ALA A 21 -28.49 -19.08 2.29
C ALA A 21 -27.83 -17.74 1.94
N ALA A 22 -27.49 -16.94 2.96
CA ALA A 22 -26.67 -15.76 2.80
C ALA A 22 -25.33 -16.23 2.21
N THR A 23 -25.10 -15.95 0.94
CA THR A 23 -23.78 -16.13 0.33
C THR A 23 -22.78 -15.30 1.13
N PRO A 24 -21.69 -15.91 1.62
CA PRO A 24 -20.67 -15.14 2.29
C PRO A 24 -20.21 -14.03 1.33
N ALA A 25 -20.24 -12.79 1.80
CA ALA A 25 -19.68 -11.67 1.03
C ALA A 25 -18.23 -12.03 0.68
N SER A 26 -17.91 -12.07 -0.61
CA SER A 26 -16.56 -12.37 -1.07
C SER A 26 -15.62 -11.37 -0.42
N ALA A 27 -14.63 -11.88 0.30
CA ALA A 27 -13.61 -11.04 0.91
C ALA A 27 -12.91 -10.22 -0.19
N ILE A 28 -12.71 -8.93 0.05
CA ILE A 28 -11.99 -8.06 -0.89
C ILE A 28 -10.56 -8.57 -1.04
N ASP A 29 -10.09 -8.65 -2.27
CA ASP A 29 -8.73 -9.09 -2.59
C ASP A 29 -7.68 -8.14 -2.00
N VAL A 30 -6.58 -8.69 -1.53
CA VAL A 30 -5.42 -7.95 -1.01
C VAL A 30 -4.18 -8.31 -1.82
N PRO A 31 -3.23 -7.37 -2.01
CA PRO A 31 -3.23 -5.99 -1.53
C PRO A 31 -4.34 -5.13 -2.11
N HIS A 32 -4.84 -4.19 -1.32
CA HIS A 32 -5.92 -3.30 -1.72
C HIS A 32 -5.51 -1.83 -1.56
N TYR A 33 -5.77 -1.01 -2.58
CA TYR A 33 -5.50 0.42 -2.57
C TYR A 33 -6.64 1.17 -3.24
N VAL A 34 -7.23 2.14 -2.54
CA VAL A 34 -8.32 2.96 -3.06
C VAL A 34 -8.31 4.34 -2.41
N GLN A 35 -8.81 5.34 -3.13
CA GLN A 35 -8.98 6.70 -2.62
C GLN A 35 -10.46 7.07 -2.55
N PHE A 36 -10.84 7.71 -1.45
CA PHE A 36 -12.16 8.31 -1.20
C PHE A 36 -11.95 9.79 -0.90
N GLN A 37 -12.16 10.65 -1.89
CA GLN A 37 -11.93 12.09 -1.77
C GLN A 37 -10.52 12.40 -1.21
N SER A 38 -10.41 12.96 0.00
CA SER A 38 -9.13 13.29 0.66
C SER A 38 -8.52 12.13 1.44
N TRP A 39 -9.12 10.92 1.39
CA TRP A 39 -8.67 9.76 2.15
C TRP A 39 -8.21 8.63 1.26
N ILE A 40 -7.03 8.10 1.53
CA ILE A 40 -6.55 6.84 0.94
C ILE A 40 -6.76 5.68 1.92
N VAL A 41 -7.01 4.50 1.37
CA VAL A 41 -7.01 3.23 2.10
C VAL A 41 -6.02 2.31 1.43
N ALA A 42 -5.06 1.82 2.19
CA ALA A 42 -4.07 0.84 1.76
C ALA A 42 -4.11 -0.35 2.73
N CYS A 43 -4.38 -1.53 2.22
CA CYS A 43 -4.33 -2.77 2.99
C CYS A 43 -3.30 -3.69 2.37
N ASP A 44 -2.36 -4.19 3.17
CA ASP A 44 -1.32 -5.09 2.68
C ASP A 44 -1.81 -6.54 2.51
N ASN A 45 -0.94 -7.39 1.98
CA ASN A 45 -1.21 -8.81 1.76
C ASN A 45 -1.54 -9.59 3.05
N LEU A 46 -1.32 -9.00 4.22
CA LEU A 46 -1.66 -9.57 5.53
C LEU A 46 -2.95 -8.95 6.10
N ARG A 47 -3.69 -8.18 5.32
CA ARG A 47 -4.88 -7.42 5.73
C ARG A 47 -4.62 -6.40 6.85
N ARG A 48 -3.37 -5.98 7.09
CA ARG A 48 -3.09 -4.79 7.87
C ARG A 48 -3.47 -3.59 7.03
N CYS A 49 -4.36 -2.75 7.53
CA CYS A 49 -4.86 -1.60 6.81
C CYS A 49 -4.36 -0.29 7.42
N GLU A 50 -4.03 0.64 6.55
CA GLU A 50 -3.79 2.03 6.87
C GLU A 50 -4.78 2.89 6.09
N THR A 51 -5.41 3.86 6.73
CA THR A 51 -6.10 4.95 6.05
C THR A 51 -5.52 6.28 6.49
N ARG A 52 -5.36 7.19 5.55
CA ARG A 52 -4.71 8.47 5.75
C ARG A 52 -5.50 9.58 5.05
N GLY A 53 -5.85 10.62 5.80
CA GLY A 53 -6.50 11.83 5.31
C GLY A 53 -5.53 13.01 5.31
N PHE A 54 -5.44 13.72 4.19
CA PHE A 54 -4.59 14.90 4.01
C PHE A 54 -5.06 15.72 2.79
N ASP A 55 -4.53 16.91 2.65
CA ASP A 55 -4.62 17.67 1.40
C ASP A 55 -3.23 18.18 0.96
N ASN A 56 -3.18 18.81 -0.23
CA ASN A 56 -1.92 19.30 -0.79
C ASN A 56 -1.43 20.62 -0.17
N SER A 57 -2.27 21.27 0.61
CA SER A 57 -2.04 22.65 1.10
C SER A 57 -1.47 22.70 2.51
N THR A 58 -1.76 21.66 3.31
CA THR A 58 -1.34 21.58 4.71
C THR A 58 -0.40 20.40 4.89
N PRO A 59 0.83 20.61 5.39
CA PRO A 59 1.75 19.51 5.66
C PRO A 59 1.34 18.78 6.96
N ALA A 60 0.23 18.08 6.88
CA ALA A 60 -0.37 17.33 7.97
C ALA A 60 -1.12 16.11 7.43
N ASP A 61 -1.20 15.06 8.23
CA ASP A 61 -2.05 13.90 7.97
C ASP A 61 -2.68 13.35 9.24
N LEU A 62 -3.90 12.84 9.10
CA LEU A 62 -4.57 12.03 10.12
C LEU A 62 -4.59 10.59 9.63
N ARG A 63 -4.00 9.68 10.39
CA ARG A 63 -3.74 8.30 10.02
C ARG A 63 -4.37 7.33 11.00
N LEU A 64 -5.09 6.34 10.52
CA LEU A 64 -5.51 5.18 11.30
C LEU A 64 -4.79 3.94 10.75
N LEU A 65 -3.99 3.29 11.60
CA LEU A 65 -3.42 1.98 11.35
C LEU A 65 -4.22 0.93 12.10
N ARG A 66 -4.55 -0.18 11.43
CA ARG A 66 -5.25 -1.29 12.03
C ARG A 66 -4.66 -2.62 11.64
N ALA A 67 -4.22 -3.39 12.64
CA ALA A 67 -3.76 -4.75 12.44
C ALA A 67 -4.92 -5.67 12.02
N ALA A 68 -4.63 -6.66 11.20
CA ALA A 68 -5.57 -7.74 10.95
C ALA A 68 -5.67 -8.67 12.16
N GLY A 69 -6.82 -9.31 12.36
CA GLY A 69 -7.02 -10.33 13.39
C GLY A 69 -7.17 -9.83 14.82
N GLY A 70 -6.55 -8.71 15.21
CA GLY A 70 -6.62 -8.15 16.56
C GLY A 70 -7.58 -6.97 16.69
N ALA A 71 -7.82 -6.48 17.91
CA ALA A 71 -8.57 -5.26 18.17
C ALA A 71 -7.67 -4.01 18.12
N SER A 72 -6.35 -4.18 18.02
CA SER A 72 -5.40 -3.07 18.09
C SER A 72 -5.50 -2.14 16.88
N ALA A 73 -5.64 -0.86 17.16
CA ALA A 73 -5.55 0.21 16.20
C ALA A 73 -4.70 1.34 16.78
N GLU A 74 -4.11 2.15 15.91
CA GLU A 74 -3.42 3.39 16.29
C GLU A 74 -4.05 4.52 15.48
N LEU A 75 -4.43 5.59 16.15
CA LEU A 75 -4.86 6.82 15.50
C LEU A 75 -3.82 7.90 15.79
N ARG A 76 -3.27 8.47 14.71
CA ARG A 76 -2.15 9.42 14.74
C ARG A 76 -2.47 10.63 13.89
N LEU A 77 -2.29 11.82 14.47
CA LEU A 77 -2.24 13.09 13.75
C LEU A 77 -0.79 13.56 13.74
N THR A 78 -0.23 13.80 12.56
CA THR A 78 1.10 14.39 12.39
C THR A 78 0.95 15.72 11.67
N VAL A 79 1.60 16.77 12.18
CA VAL A 79 1.58 18.12 11.61
C VAL A 79 3.00 18.68 11.58
N ALA A 80 3.44 19.19 10.42
CA ALA A 80 4.76 19.80 10.26
C ALA A 80 4.78 21.25 10.81
N SER A 81 4.29 21.41 12.04
CA SER A 81 4.34 22.65 12.82
C SER A 81 4.09 22.36 14.29
N ASP A 82 4.34 23.35 15.14
CA ASP A 82 4.02 23.27 16.57
C ASP A 82 2.55 23.57 16.79
N ILE A 83 1.78 22.55 17.17
CA ILE A 83 0.34 22.68 17.50
C ILE A 83 0.06 22.26 18.94
N ASP A 84 -1.00 22.85 19.52
CA ASP A 84 -1.49 22.52 20.86
C ASP A 84 -2.69 21.55 20.75
N PRO A 85 -2.58 20.31 21.26
CA PRO A 85 -3.68 19.34 21.22
C PRO A 85 -4.97 19.84 21.90
N ALA A 86 -4.86 20.78 22.85
CA ALA A 86 -6.01 21.36 23.54
C ALA A 86 -6.79 22.35 22.67
N LYS A 87 -6.20 22.82 21.57
CA LYS A 87 -6.79 23.81 20.65
C LYS A 87 -7.34 23.22 19.37
N LEU A 88 -7.35 21.90 19.24
CA LEU A 88 -7.93 21.24 18.08
C LEU A 88 -9.43 21.52 17.99
N THR A 89 -9.92 21.61 16.77
CA THR A 89 -11.34 21.85 16.49
C THR A 89 -11.88 20.83 15.48
N LEU A 90 -13.17 20.54 15.57
CA LEU A 90 -13.92 19.82 14.56
C LEU A 90 -14.95 20.80 13.97
N ASP A 91 -14.77 21.18 12.70
CA ASP A 91 -15.60 22.19 12.03
C ASP A 91 -15.73 23.49 12.84
N GLY A 92 -14.62 23.94 13.44
CA GLY A 92 -14.58 25.13 14.30
C GLY A 92 -15.06 24.91 15.74
N THR A 93 -15.68 23.76 16.05
CA THR A 93 -16.09 23.42 17.43
C THR A 93 -14.90 22.82 18.19
N PRO A 94 -14.61 23.27 19.43
CA PRO A 94 -13.49 22.74 20.21
C PRO A 94 -13.53 21.21 20.38
N LEU A 95 -12.39 20.58 20.09
CA LEU A 95 -12.14 19.14 20.22
C LEU A 95 -10.81 18.92 20.96
N PRO A 96 -10.71 19.32 22.25
CA PRO A 96 -9.48 19.14 22.99
C PRO A 96 -9.19 17.65 23.18
N LEU A 97 -7.99 17.23 22.84
CA LEU A 97 -7.49 15.87 23.08
C LEU A 97 -6.69 15.86 24.38
N SER A 98 -7.12 15.04 25.32
CA SER A 98 -6.47 14.80 26.61
C SER A 98 -6.16 13.32 26.75
N ARG A 99 -5.65 12.86 27.89
CA ARG A 99 -5.43 11.42 28.11
C ARG A 99 -6.64 10.59 27.66
N PRO A 100 -6.44 9.46 26.98
CA PRO A 100 -5.18 8.72 26.76
C PRO A 100 -4.37 9.13 25.51
N TRP A 101 -4.59 10.32 24.96
CA TRP A 101 -3.77 10.86 23.88
C TRP A 101 -2.43 11.36 24.40
N SER A 102 -1.37 11.09 23.68
CA SER A 102 -0.02 11.62 23.91
C SER A 102 0.41 12.53 22.77
N ALA A 103 1.17 13.55 23.08
CA ALA A 103 1.74 14.47 22.08
C ALA A 103 3.24 14.55 22.25
N THR A 104 3.97 14.45 21.14
CA THR A 104 5.42 14.65 21.06
C THR A 104 5.74 15.71 20.03
N ARG A 105 6.85 16.44 20.25
CA ARG A 105 7.39 17.42 19.32
C ARG A 105 8.82 17.09 19.05
N GLN A 106 9.15 16.88 17.79
CA GLN A 106 10.49 16.55 17.36
C GLN A 106 10.70 17.02 15.92
N ASP A 107 11.87 17.63 15.65
CA ASP A 107 12.30 18.03 14.30
C ASP A 107 11.27 18.88 13.52
N GLY A 108 10.53 19.74 14.24
CA GLY A 108 9.49 20.59 13.65
C GLY A 108 8.15 19.89 13.41
N LEU A 109 8.03 18.63 13.79
CA LEU A 109 6.79 17.86 13.74
C LEU A 109 6.11 17.80 15.10
N THR A 110 4.80 17.97 15.13
CA THR A 110 3.95 17.57 16.26
C THR A 110 3.22 16.29 15.89
N THR A 111 3.42 15.25 16.69
CA THR A 111 2.70 13.98 16.58
C THR A 111 1.80 13.78 17.78
N ILE A 112 0.51 13.61 17.53
CA ILE A 112 -0.52 13.32 18.55
C ILE A 112 -1.04 11.92 18.27
N VAL A 113 -0.94 11.01 19.23
CA VAL A 113 -1.24 9.59 19.01
C VAL A 113 -2.01 8.97 20.19
N THR A 114 -2.87 8.00 19.86
CA THR A 114 -3.49 7.10 20.84
C THR A 114 -3.62 5.69 20.26
N VAL A 115 -3.52 4.70 21.15
CA VAL A 115 -3.83 3.28 20.87
C VAL A 115 -5.01 2.79 21.70
N ASP A 116 -5.62 3.68 22.48
CA ASP A 116 -6.77 3.37 23.31
C ASP A 116 -8.03 3.23 22.45
N ALA A 117 -8.65 2.06 22.52
CA ALA A 117 -9.78 1.71 21.66
C ALA A 117 -11.00 2.61 21.87
N ASP A 118 -11.28 3.00 23.12
CA ASP A 118 -12.44 3.85 23.45
C ASP A 118 -12.20 5.29 23.00
N ALA A 119 -10.97 5.80 23.15
CA ALA A 119 -10.60 7.12 22.65
C ALA A 119 -10.66 7.19 21.12
N ILE A 120 -10.20 6.14 20.42
CA ILE A 120 -10.31 6.03 18.95
C ILE A 120 -11.78 6.00 18.55
N ALA A 121 -12.60 5.15 19.17
CA ALA A 121 -14.02 5.04 18.86
C ALA A 121 -14.76 6.38 19.09
N ALA A 122 -14.51 7.04 20.22
CA ALA A 122 -15.10 8.34 20.54
C ALA A 122 -14.70 9.42 19.53
N PHE A 123 -13.43 9.47 19.12
CA PHE A 123 -12.96 10.39 18.09
C PHE A 123 -13.64 10.12 16.75
N LEU A 124 -13.64 8.87 16.28
CA LEU A 124 -14.22 8.49 14.99
C LEU A 124 -15.73 8.75 14.94
N GLN A 125 -16.46 8.52 16.04
CA GLN A 125 -17.89 8.85 16.12
C GLN A 125 -18.18 10.34 15.94
N ARG A 126 -17.29 11.20 16.42
CA ARG A 126 -17.41 12.65 16.22
C ARG A 126 -16.97 13.07 14.83
N ALA A 127 -15.84 12.55 14.37
CA ALA A 127 -15.19 12.94 13.12
C ALA A 127 -15.93 12.46 11.84
N ARG A 128 -16.65 11.34 11.90
CA ARG A 128 -17.27 10.70 10.72
C ARG A 128 -18.25 11.56 9.92
N ASN A 129 -18.85 12.56 10.57
CA ASN A 129 -19.79 13.49 9.93
C ASN A 129 -19.21 14.91 9.83
N GLY A 130 -17.96 15.09 10.21
CA GLY A 130 -17.26 16.38 10.11
C GLY A 130 -16.61 16.56 8.75
N HIS A 131 -16.23 17.79 8.45
CA HIS A 131 -15.54 18.17 7.20
C HIS A 131 -14.07 18.48 7.42
N ARG A 132 -13.68 18.99 8.62
CA ARG A 132 -12.30 19.38 8.90
C ARG A 132 -11.91 19.23 10.36
N LEU A 133 -10.74 18.60 10.59
CA LEU A 133 -10.03 18.63 11.85
C LEU A 133 -9.05 19.82 11.81
N GLY A 134 -9.39 20.92 12.48
CA GLY A 134 -8.61 22.15 12.49
C GLY A 134 -7.58 22.20 13.61
N PHE A 135 -6.53 23.00 13.43
CA PHE A 135 -5.40 23.13 14.37
C PHE A 135 -5.45 24.40 15.23
N GLY A 136 -6.58 25.11 15.24
CA GLY A 136 -6.79 26.37 15.96
C GLY A 136 -7.75 27.29 15.22
N ALA A 137 -7.54 28.61 15.32
CA ALA A 137 -8.45 29.60 14.77
C ALA A 137 -8.35 29.82 13.24
N GLY A 138 -7.38 29.15 12.56
CA GLY A 138 -7.16 29.28 11.12
C GLY A 138 -7.95 28.28 10.28
N SER A 139 -7.77 28.36 8.96
CA SER A 139 -8.31 27.40 7.97
C SER A 139 -7.48 26.13 7.84
N GLU A 140 -6.35 26.05 8.52
CA GLU A 140 -5.46 24.90 8.47
C GLU A 140 -6.07 23.68 9.17
N GLY A 141 -5.87 22.52 8.61
CA GLY A 141 -6.39 21.27 9.18
C GLY A 141 -6.41 20.13 8.18
N VAL A 142 -6.79 18.96 8.66
CA VAL A 142 -6.97 17.76 7.84
C VAL A 142 -8.42 17.67 7.38
N PRO A 143 -8.70 17.52 6.07
CA PRO A 143 -10.05 17.29 5.57
C PRO A 143 -10.56 15.91 6.02
N LEU A 144 -11.84 15.84 6.39
CA LEU A 144 -12.49 14.60 6.83
C LEU A 144 -13.42 14.00 5.77
N ASP A 145 -13.61 14.70 4.64
CA ASP A 145 -14.41 14.21 3.52
C ASP A 145 -13.80 12.93 2.94
N GLY A 146 -14.55 11.84 2.99
CA GLY A 146 -14.08 10.50 2.62
C GLY A 146 -13.74 9.58 3.80
N LEU A 147 -13.56 10.10 5.02
CA LEU A 147 -13.22 9.30 6.21
C LEU A 147 -14.17 8.13 6.42
N THR A 148 -15.49 8.38 6.44
CA THR A 148 -16.49 7.33 6.67
C THR A 148 -16.40 6.20 5.65
N ALA A 149 -16.25 6.52 4.37
CA ALA A 149 -16.07 5.51 3.32
C ALA A 149 -14.76 4.73 3.49
N ALA A 150 -13.69 5.39 3.89
CA ALA A 150 -12.41 4.77 4.18
C ALA A 150 -12.50 3.77 5.35
N LEU A 151 -13.14 4.16 6.45
CA LEU A 151 -13.34 3.28 7.61
C LEU A 151 -14.19 2.05 7.27
N MET A 152 -15.29 2.24 6.52
CA MET A 152 -16.11 1.13 6.02
C MET A 152 -15.30 0.18 5.14
N ARG A 153 -14.45 0.72 4.25
CA ARG A 153 -13.60 -0.10 3.40
C ARG A 153 -12.60 -0.94 4.19
N ILE A 154 -12.01 -0.41 5.26
CA ILE A 154 -11.15 -1.18 6.15
C ILE A 154 -11.91 -2.34 6.79
N ASP A 155 -13.11 -2.07 7.31
CA ASP A 155 -13.94 -3.12 7.92
C ASP A 155 -14.29 -4.22 6.89
N ASP A 156 -14.62 -3.86 5.65
CA ASP A 156 -14.90 -4.82 4.57
C ASP A 156 -13.67 -5.68 4.24
N VAL A 157 -12.49 -5.05 4.02
CA VAL A 157 -11.25 -5.77 3.70
C VAL A 157 -10.85 -6.72 4.84
N GLN A 158 -11.06 -6.30 6.08
CA GLN A 158 -10.73 -7.10 7.25
C GLN A 158 -11.83 -8.08 7.67
N GLY A 159 -12.97 -8.13 6.94
CA GLY A 159 -14.10 -8.99 7.28
C GLY A 159 -14.77 -8.64 8.63
N ARG A 160 -14.75 -7.36 9.01
CA ARG A 160 -15.29 -6.86 10.28
C ARG A 160 -16.64 -6.18 10.15
N ALA A 161 -17.09 -5.88 8.94
CA ALA A 161 -18.37 -5.24 8.70
C ALA A 161 -19.52 -6.02 9.39
N GLY A 162 -20.30 -5.31 10.21
CA GLY A 162 -21.39 -5.91 10.99
C GLY A 162 -20.99 -6.71 12.23
N THR A 163 -19.69 -6.75 12.59
CA THR A 163 -19.20 -7.39 13.83
C THR A 163 -19.07 -6.40 14.97
N SER A 164 -18.86 -6.90 16.19
CA SER A 164 -18.56 -6.06 17.37
C SER A 164 -17.23 -5.30 17.28
N THR A 165 -16.39 -5.66 16.33
CA THR A 165 -15.07 -5.06 16.12
C THR A 165 -15.04 -4.08 14.96
N ALA A 166 -16.17 -3.77 14.32
CA ALA A 166 -16.25 -2.77 13.27
C ALA A 166 -15.94 -1.35 13.79
N LEU A 167 -15.30 -0.51 12.98
CA LEU A 167 -14.89 0.84 13.35
C LEU A 167 -16.07 1.80 13.54
N LEU A 168 -17.13 1.64 12.73
CA LEU A 168 -18.25 2.58 12.73
C LEU A 168 -19.57 2.02 13.26
N SER A 169 -19.79 0.74 13.12
CA SER A 169 -21.09 0.12 13.39
C SER A 169 -20.87 -1.24 14.03
N ALA A 170 -20.31 -1.21 15.24
CA ALA A 170 -20.13 -2.42 16.03
C ALA A 170 -21.50 -3.04 16.32
N ARG A 171 -21.80 -4.21 15.71
CA ARG A 171 -23.05 -4.95 15.86
C ARG A 171 -22.76 -6.45 15.86
N GLY A 172 -23.47 -7.17 16.67
CA GLY A 172 -23.45 -8.64 16.67
C GLY A 172 -22.12 -9.29 17.13
N PRO A 173 -22.14 -10.58 17.38
CA PRO A 173 -20.94 -11.35 17.67
C PRO A 173 -20.18 -11.61 16.36
N GLY A 174 -18.87 -11.61 16.44
CA GLY A 174 -18.01 -11.99 15.33
C GLY A 174 -16.56 -11.66 15.64
N LEU A 175 -15.69 -12.61 15.37
CA LEU A 175 -14.26 -12.40 15.38
C LEU A 175 -13.79 -12.14 13.95
N PRO A 176 -12.85 -11.22 13.75
CA PRO A 176 -12.25 -11.02 12.43
C PRO A 176 -11.51 -12.30 12.00
N PRO A 177 -11.46 -12.58 10.69
CA PRO A 177 -10.68 -13.71 10.19
C PRO A 177 -9.21 -13.57 10.59
N VAL A 178 -8.58 -14.71 10.87
CA VAL A 178 -7.13 -14.75 11.13
C VAL A 178 -6.39 -14.37 9.83
N PRO A 179 -5.46 -13.41 9.87
CA PRO A 179 -4.69 -13.05 8.67
C PRO A 179 -3.80 -14.22 8.24
N PRO A 180 -3.49 -14.34 6.94
CA PRO A 180 -2.50 -15.31 6.49
C PRO A 180 -1.13 -14.98 7.06
N PRO A 181 -0.24 -15.97 7.24
CA PRO A 181 1.14 -15.72 7.61
C PRO A 181 1.86 -14.94 6.50
N ALA A 182 2.83 -14.11 6.89
CA ALA A 182 3.66 -13.40 5.92
C ALA A 182 4.47 -14.41 5.07
N PRO A 183 4.49 -14.27 3.74
CA PRO A 183 5.38 -15.05 2.90
C PRO A 183 6.83 -14.88 3.35
N GLN A 184 7.57 -15.98 3.46
CA GLN A 184 8.97 -15.96 3.84
C GLN A 184 9.83 -15.52 2.65
N ARG A 185 10.86 -14.71 2.90
CA ARG A 185 11.87 -14.40 1.90
C ARG A 185 12.73 -15.66 1.66
N ALA A 186 13.05 -15.91 0.40
CA ALA A 186 14.04 -16.94 0.07
C ALA A 186 15.41 -16.50 0.58
N SER A 187 16.23 -17.47 0.99
CA SER A 187 17.62 -17.21 1.34
C SER A 187 18.42 -16.77 0.11
N TRP A 188 19.28 -15.79 0.30
CA TRP A 188 20.22 -15.31 -0.72
C TRP A 188 21.64 -15.74 -0.38
N SER A 189 22.35 -16.25 -1.37
CA SER A 189 23.79 -16.48 -1.29
C SER A 189 24.44 -15.72 -2.43
N ALA A 190 25.21 -14.69 -2.09
CA ALA A 190 25.84 -13.82 -3.09
C ALA A 190 26.77 -14.64 -4.01
N PRO A 191 26.56 -14.63 -5.32
CA PRO A 191 27.48 -15.27 -6.26
C PRO A 191 28.78 -14.47 -6.35
N LYS A 192 29.83 -15.09 -6.94
CA LYS A 192 31.04 -14.36 -7.27
C LYS A 192 30.71 -13.18 -8.18
N SER A 193 31.16 -11.99 -7.81
CA SER A 193 30.96 -10.75 -8.59
C SER A 193 31.54 -10.90 -10.00
N LEU A 194 30.94 -10.23 -10.96
CA LEU A 194 31.50 -10.07 -12.29
C LEU A 194 32.78 -9.24 -12.21
N ALA A 195 33.76 -9.57 -13.02
CA ALA A 195 34.89 -8.65 -13.24
C ALA A 195 34.38 -7.36 -13.93
N ASN A 196 34.95 -6.21 -13.65
CA ASN A 196 34.51 -4.94 -14.24
C ASN A 196 34.47 -4.98 -15.77
N SER A 197 35.50 -5.59 -16.42
CA SER A 197 35.52 -5.74 -17.86
C SER A 197 34.41 -6.65 -18.40
N GLU A 198 34.06 -7.72 -17.68
CA GLU A 198 32.93 -8.60 -18.02
C GLU A 198 31.60 -7.88 -17.89
N ALA A 199 31.38 -7.15 -16.77
CA ALA A 199 30.19 -6.38 -16.51
C ALA A 199 29.96 -5.31 -17.61
N GLN A 200 30.98 -4.55 -17.96
CA GLN A 200 30.91 -3.55 -19.03
C GLN A 200 30.68 -4.17 -20.41
N ALA A 201 31.34 -5.28 -20.72
CA ALA A 201 31.15 -5.96 -22.00
C ALA A 201 29.73 -6.50 -22.13
N LEU A 202 29.19 -7.10 -21.07
CA LEU A 202 27.82 -7.61 -21.03
C LEU A 202 26.79 -6.48 -21.20
N ALA A 203 26.95 -5.38 -20.47
CA ALA A 203 26.06 -4.23 -20.58
C ALA A 203 26.05 -3.63 -22.00
N ARG A 204 27.22 -3.43 -22.61
CA ARG A 204 27.31 -2.97 -24.00
C ARG A 204 26.63 -3.94 -24.98
N THR A 205 26.86 -5.24 -24.83
CA THR A 205 26.23 -6.26 -25.70
C THR A 205 24.71 -6.19 -25.60
N VAL A 206 24.18 -6.12 -24.39
CA VAL A 206 22.72 -6.00 -24.15
C VAL A 206 22.19 -4.70 -24.74
N ARG A 207 22.85 -3.55 -24.51
CA ARG A 207 22.43 -2.26 -25.06
C ARG A 207 22.35 -2.27 -26.57
N GLN A 208 23.33 -2.87 -27.25
CA GLN A 208 23.33 -2.99 -28.70
C GLN A 208 22.23 -3.94 -29.20
N ALA A 209 22.10 -5.12 -28.60
CA ALA A 209 21.09 -6.10 -29.00
C ALA A 209 19.66 -5.63 -28.74
N GLN A 210 19.45 -4.80 -27.71
CA GLN A 210 18.15 -4.27 -27.30
C GLN A 210 17.86 -2.85 -27.80
N SER A 211 18.65 -2.33 -28.74
CA SER A 211 18.53 -0.96 -29.25
C SER A 211 17.12 -0.59 -29.73
N ALA A 212 16.43 -1.50 -30.42
CA ALA A 212 15.04 -1.28 -30.87
C ALA A 212 14.04 -1.24 -29.70
N ALA A 213 14.25 -2.05 -28.64
CA ALA A 213 13.41 -2.01 -27.44
C ALA A 213 13.65 -0.74 -26.63
N LEU A 214 14.89 -0.29 -26.53
CA LEU A 214 15.25 0.97 -25.88
C LEU A 214 14.67 2.18 -26.63
N ALA A 215 14.68 2.16 -27.96
CA ALA A 215 14.07 3.22 -28.78
C ALA A 215 12.55 3.30 -28.55
N ARG A 216 11.85 2.17 -28.46
CA ARG A 216 10.41 2.13 -28.14
C ARG A 216 10.09 2.63 -26.74
N ALA A 217 11.01 2.45 -25.79
CA ALA A 217 10.88 2.99 -24.44
C ALA A 217 11.26 4.48 -24.36
N SER A 218 11.48 5.16 -25.50
CA SER A 218 11.88 6.57 -25.58
C SER A 218 13.18 6.88 -24.79
N CYS A 219 14.12 5.94 -24.76
CA CYS A 219 15.42 6.12 -24.13
C CYS A 219 16.26 7.10 -24.96
N THR A 220 16.12 8.40 -24.67
CA THR A 220 16.73 9.50 -25.45
C THR A 220 18.13 9.88 -24.97
N GLN A 221 18.44 9.64 -23.72
CA GLN A 221 19.76 9.90 -23.12
C GLN A 221 20.53 8.60 -23.01
N ARG A 222 21.80 8.63 -23.32
CA ARG A 222 22.67 7.44 -23.35
C ARG A 222 23.94 7.66 -22.57
N PRO A 223 23.91 7.80 -21.24
CA PRO A 223 25.14 7.76 -20.48
C PRO A 223 25.57 6.28 -20.36
N GLU A 224 26.25 5.76 -21.37
CA GLU A 224 26.75 4.35 -21.39
C GLU A 224 27.70 4.07 -20.22
N GLU A 225 28.32 5.10 -19.68
CA GLU A 225 29.20 5.05 -18.50
C GLU A 225 28.44 4.63 -17.22
N ALA A 226 27.13 4.84 -17.19
CA ALA A 226 26.27 4.46 -16.06
C ALA A 226 25.62 3.08 -16.23
N ASP A 227 25.91 2.37 -17.32
CA ASP A 227 25.45 0.99 -17.53
C ASP A 227 26.08 0.07 -16.48
N THR A 228 25.26 -0.73 -15.80
CA THR A 228 25.72 -1.63 -14.76
C THR A 228 25.28 -3.06 -15.02
N ALA A 229 26.13 -4.01 -14.58
CA ALA A 229 25.80 -5.42 -14.60
C ALA A 229 26.26 -6.12 -13.31
N PHE A 230 25.45 -7.04 -12.83
CA PHE A 230 25.66 -7.77 -11.58
C PHE A 230 25.43 -9.26 -11.80
N ALA A 231 26.19 -10.12 -11.12
CA ALA A 231 25.90 -11.55 -11.12
C ALA A 231 24.63 -11.81 -10.28
N LEU A 232 23.67 -12.58 -10.83
CA LEU A 232 22.51 -13.08 -10.10
C LEU A 232 22.73 -14.53 -9.62
N ASP A 233 23.38 -15.32 -10.44
CA ASP A 233 23.80 -16.69 -10.15
C ASP A 233 24.94 -17.12 -11.11
N ALA A 234 25.32 -18.38 -11.12
CA ALA A 234 26.37 -18.89 -12.02
C ALA A 234 26.01 -18.77 -13.51
N LYS A 235 24.73 -18.64 -13.85
CA LYS A 235 24.22 -18.69 -15.24
C LYS A 235 23.59 -17.35 -15.68
N ARG A 236 23.22 -16.49 -14.77
CA ARG A 236 22.47 -15.24 -15.05
C ARG A 236 23.14 -14.02 -14.46
N ALA A 237 22.92 -12.91 -15.12
CA ALA A 237 23.32 -11.58 -14.67
C ALA A 237 22.14 -10.63 -14.79
N LEU A 238 22.15 -9.59 -13.97
CA LEU A 238 21.27 -8.43 -14.08
C LEU A 238 22.01 -7.35 -14.85
N VAL A 239 21.36 -6.72 -15.81
CA VAL A 239 21.85 -5.52 -16.50
C VAL A 239 20.86 -4.41 -16.31
N ILE A 240 21.33 -3.27 -15.81
CA ILE A 240 20.53 -2.05 -15.60
C ILE A 240 21.08 -0.99 -16.57
N LEU A 241 20.22 -0.55 -17.49
CA LEU A 241 20.56 0.43 -18.50
C LEU A 241 19.79 1.74 -18.25
N PRO A 242 20.47 2.85 -17.94
CA PRO A 242 19.84 4.16 -17.91
C PRO A 242 19.14 4.50 -19.22
N CYS A 243 17.96 5.07 -19.12
CA CYS A 243 17.09 5.42 -20.24
C CYS A 243 16.90 6.93 -20.37
N ALA A 244 16.43 7.58 -19.31
CA ALA A 244 16.24 9.02 -19.25
C ALA A 244 16.53 9.52 -17.85
N PHE A 245 16.96 10.78 -17.74
CA PHE A 245 17.19 11.43 -16.47
C PHE A 245 16.38 12.70 -16.35
N GLY A 246 15.65 12.85 -15.25
CA GLY A 246 15.07 14.10 -14.79
C GLY A 246 15.98 14.82 -13.80
N ALA A 247 15.46 15.87 -13.17
CA ALA A 247 16.25 16.69 -12.24
C ALA A 247 16.70 15.93 -10.97
N TYR A 248 15.95 14.90 -10.54
CA TYR A 248 16.19 14.17 -9.29
C TYR A 248 15.88 12.67 -9.36
N GLN A 249 15.53 12.16 -10.55
CA GLN A 249 15.30 10.73 -10.75
C GLN A 249 15.55 10.34 -12.20
N GLY A 250 15.88 9.07 -12.42
CA GLY A 250 16.16 8.51 -13.73
C GLY A 250 15.35 7.24 -13.97
N ASP A 251 14.93 7.06 -15.21
CA ASP A 251 14.30 5.84 -15.70
C ASP A 251 15.37 4.84 -16.13
N MET A 252 15.20 3.59 -15.72
CA MET A 252 16.11 2.49 -16.03
C MET A 252 15.34 1.36 -16.72
N VAL A 253 15.92 0.78 -17.75
CA VAL A 253 15.46 -0.48 -18.33
C VAL A 253 16.32 -1.61 -17.78
N VAL A 254 15.67 -2.66 -17.30
CA VAL A 254 16.33 -3.75 -16.60
C VAL A 254 16.19 -5.04 -17.37
N PHE A 255 17.26 -5.82 -17.45
CA PHE A 255 17.30 -7.11 -18.15
C PHE A 255 17.89 -8.20 -17.27
N VAL A 256 17.29 -9.38 -17.32
CA VAL A 256 17.89 -10.63 -16.84
C VAL A 256 18.56 -11.30 -18.03
N VAL A 257 19.86 -11.55 -17.92
CA VAL A 257 20.72 -11.96 -19.05
C VAL A 257 21.31 -13.34 -18.77
N LYS A 258 21.22 -14.24 -19.75
CA LYS A 258 21.97 -15.51 -19.73
C LYS A 258 23.43 -15.25 -20.05
N ARG A 259 24.35 -15.57 -19.13
CA ARG A 259 25.78 -15.29 -19.26
C ARG A 259 26.44 -16.09 -20.39
N ALA A 260 25.89 -17.27 -20.75
CA ALA A 260 26.49 -18.18 -21.76
C ALA A 260 26.35 -17.64 -23.19
N ASP A 261 25.24 -16.99 -23.53
CA ASP A 261 24.90 -16.57 -24.88
C ASP A 261 24.48 -15.09 -25.00
N GLY A 262 24.45 -14.37 -23.89
CA GLY A 262 24.06 -12.95 -23.84
C GLY A 262 22.58 -12.69 -24.11
N ARG A 263 21.74 -13.73 -24.18
CA ARG A 263 20.30 -13.55 -24.35
C ARG A 263 19.72 -12.80 -23.16
N ALA A 264 19.06 -11.68 -23.45
CA ALA A 264 18.50 -10.76 -22.47
C ALA A 264 16.97 -10.78 -22.54
N ASP A 265 16.34 -11.08 -21.41
CA ASP A 265 14.90 -10.99 -21.21
C ASP A 265 14.60 -9.73 -20.38
N ARG A 266 13.71 -8.87 -20.87
CA ARG A 266 13.34 -7.60 -20.19
C ARG A 266 12.60 -7.89 -18.90
N PHE A 267 13.03 -7.28 -17.82
CA PHE A 267 12.29 -7.30 -16.56
C PHE A 267 11.24 -6.19 -16.55
N ALA A 268 9.98 -6.57 -16.76
CA ALA A 268 8.81 -5.67 -16.74
C ALA A 268 7.79 -6.22 -15.73
N PRO A 269 7.99 -5.95 -14.42
CA PRO A 269 7.20 -6.58 -13.39
C PRO A 269 5.76 -6.06 -13.36
N ARG A 270 4.84 -6.96 -13.00
CA ARG A 270 3.49 -6.59 -12.60
C ARG A 270 3.48 -6.33 -11.10
N LEU A 271 3.03 -5.14 -10.72
CA LEU A 271 2.85 -4.79 -9.32
C LEU A 271 1.38 -4.92 -8.91
N PRO A 272 1.10 -5.40 -7.70
CA PRO A 272 -0.25 -5.37 -7.14
C PRO A 272 -0.84 -3.96 -7.22
N THR A 273 -2.13 -3.86 -7.44
CA THR A 273 -2.87 -2.60 -7.53
C THR A 273 -2.54 -1.71 -8.75
N LEU A 274 -1.67 -2.15 -9.66
CA LEU A 274 -1.44 -1.51 -10.96
C LEU A 274 -2.08 -2.31 -12.10
N ALA A 275 -2.70 -1.62 -13.03
CA ALA A 275 -3.38 -2.25 -14.16
C ALA A 275 -2.39 -2.88 -15.17
N ASN A 276 -1.23 -2.24 -15.36
CA ASN A 276 -0.25 -2.62 -16.36
C ASN A 276 1.11 -2.96 -15.72
N PRO A 277 1.94 -3.80 -16.38
CA PRO A 277 3.33 -3.94 -16.01
C PRO A 277 4.05 -2.59 -16.10
N ILE A 278 5.08 -2.41 -15.29
CA ILE A 278 5.96 -1.25 -15.38
C ILE A 278 7.09 -1.56 -16.36
N ASP A 279 7.28 -0.70 -17.34
CA ASP A 279 8.25 -0.87 -18.41
C ASP A 279 9.64 -0.35 -18.05
N THR A 280 9.71 0.68 -17.23
CA THR A 280 10.96 1.26 -16.71
C THR A 280 10.89 1.31 -15.19
N LEU A 281 12.02 1.07 -14.54
CA LEU A 281 12.16 1.23 -13.10
C LEU A 281 12.80 2.57 -12.78
N VAL A 282 12.14 3.39 -11.98
CA VAL A 282 12.68 4.69 -11.58
C VAL A 282 13.72 4.49 -10.48
N ASN A 283 14.90 5.09 -10.65
CA ASN A 283 16.02 4.99 -9.71
C ASN A 283 16.34 3.53 -9.33
N ALA A 284 16.34 2.62 -10.33
CA ALA A 284 16.63 1.22 -10.07
C ALA A 284 18.04 1.03 -9.52
N GLY A 285 18.16 0.21 -8.49
CA GLY A 285 19.41 -0.19 -7.89
C GLY A 285 19.41 -1.67 -7.50
N PHE A 286 20.58 -2.30 -7.58
CA PHE A 286 20.75 -3.68 -7.13
C PHE A 286 21.79 -3.77 -6.02
N ASP A 287 21.41 -4.39 -4.92
CA ASP A 287 22.34 -4.71 -3.84
C ASP A 287 22.81 -6.16 -3.95
N PRO A 288 24.07 -6.38 -4.34
CA PRO A 288 24.61 -7.74 -4.48
C PRO A 288 24.81 -8.47 -3.15
N GLN A 289 24.80 -7.77 -2.02
CA GLN A 289 24.94 -8.40 -0.71
C GLN A 289 23.63 -9.07 -0.27
N THR A 290 22.52 -8.46 -0.57
CA THR A 290 21.17 -8.94 -0.21
C THR A 290 20.44 -9.61 -1.38
N GLY A 291 20.94 -9.47 -2.62
CA GLY A 291 20.29 -9.97 -3.84
C GLY A 291 18.99 -9.25 -4.16
N THR A 292 18.89 -7.98 -3.77
CA THR A 292 17.66 -7.20 -3.93
C THR A 292 17.79 -6.16 -5.05
N LEU A 293 16.80 -6.14 -5.93
CA LEU A 293 16.56 -5.07 -6.89
C LEU A 293 15.50 -4.14 -6.30
N SER A 294 15.77 -2.85 -6.30
CA SER A 294 14.85 -1.84 -5.79
C SER A 294 14.52 -0.77 -6.83
N MET A 295 13.38 -0.13 -6.67
CA MET A 295 13.01 1.10 -7.36
C MET A 295 12.36 2.09 -6.39
N SER A 296 12.48 3.38 -6.69
CA SER A 296 11.81 4.45 -5.96
C SER A 296 11.42 5.58 -6.92
N ALA A 297 10.12 5.72 -7.16
CA ALA A 297 9.54 6.73 -8.03
C ALA A 297 8.80 7.78 -7.18
N ARG A 298 9.27 9.02 -7.18
CA ARG A 298 8.60 10.14 -6.51
C ARG A 298 7.59 10.77 -7.48
N GLY A 299 6.39 11.06 -7.01
CA GLY A 299 5.40 11.79 -7.81
C GLY A 299 5.77 13.26 -8.01
N ARG A 300 6.51 13.84 -7.03
CA ARG A 300 7.09 15.19 -7.11
C ARG A 300 8.34 15.32 -6.23
N GLY A 301 9.08 16.42 -6.36
CA GLY A 301 10.38 16.61 -5.70
C GLY A 301 10.37 16.48 -4.19
N MET A 302 9.25 16.84 -3.54
CA MET A 302 9.09 16.71 -2.08
C MET A 302 8.96 15.27 -1.59
N ALA A 303 8.75 14.28 -2.48
CA ALA A 303 8.58 12.87 -2.15
C ALA A 303 7.38 12.56 -1.22
N ASP A 304 6.37 13.41 -1.17
CA ASP A 304 5.15 13.22 -0.38
C ASP A 304 4.07 12.45 -1.14
N CYS A 305 4.39 11.92 -2.31
CA CYS A 305 3.67 10.91 -3.06
C CYS A 305 4.65 10.12 -3.92
N GLY A 306 4.30 8.87 -4.25
CA GLY A 306 5.14 8.03 -5.06
C GLY A 306 4.94 6.55 -4.83
N MET A 307 5.91 5.77 -5.28
CA MET A 307 5.90 4.32 -5.17
C MET A 307 7.32 3.80 -4.98
N MET A 308 7.48 2.81 -4.11
CA MET A 308 8.69 1.99 -4.01
C MET A 308 8.34 0.52 -4.14
N ALA A 309 9.26 -0.25 -4.69
CA ALA A 309 9.16 -1.69 -4.75
C ALA A 309 10.54 -2.33 -4.64
N VAL A 310 10.59 -3.48 -4.00
CA VAL A 310 11.81 -4.26 -3.80
C VAL A 310 11.54 -5.70 -4.17
N TRP A 311 12.41 -6.27 -5.00
CA TRP A 311 12.36 -7.66 -5.43
C TRP A 311 13.58 -8.41 -4.93
N GLY A 312 13.40 -9.67 -4.53
CA GLY A 312 14.48 -10.60 -4.24
C GLY A 312 14.69 -11.56 -5.42
N TRP A 313 15.93 -12.02 -5.63
CA TRP A 313 16.25 -13.04 -6.61
C TRP A 313 16.22 -14.43 -5.99
N ALA A 314 15.40 -15.35 -6.52
CA ALA A 314 15.41 -16.76 -6.12
C ALA A 314 14.89 -17.66 -7.23
N ASN A 315 15.34 -18.88 -7.28
CA ASN A 315 14.88 -19.91 -8.23
C ASN A 315 14.92 -19.47 -9.70
N GLY A 316 15.79 -18.51 -10.01
CA GLY A 316 15.99 -18.05 -11.38
C GLY A 316 15.05 -16.95 -11.83
N ASP A 317 14.33 -16.30 -10.91
CA ASP A 317 13.43 -15.18 -11.18
C ASP A 317 13.41 -14.17 -10.03
N PHE A 318 12.92 -12.96 -10.29
CA PHE A 318 12.63 -11.96 -9.29
C PHE A 318 11.21 -12.11 -8.72
N TYR A 319 11.10 -12.08 -7.41
CA TYR A 319 9.81 -12.06 -6.70
C TYR A 319 9.70 -10.82 -5.82
N LEU A 320 8.52 -10.22 -5.76
CA LEU A 320 8.26 -9.01 -4.99
C LEU A 320 8.32 -9.30 -3.48
N ILE A 321 9.13 -8.54 -2.75
CA ILE A 321 9.30 -8.69 -1.29
C ILE A 321 8.74 -7.52 -0.49
N GLU A 322 8.67 -6.33 -1.10
CA GLU A 322 8.09 -5.15 -0.47
C GLU A 322 7.54 -4.20 -1.53
N MET A 323 6.44 -3.55 -1.21
CA MET A 323 5.87 -2.47 -2.02
C MET A 323 5.18 -1.46 -1.11
N ALA A 324 5.43 -0.18 -1.36
CA ALA A 324 4.69 0.94 -0.77
C ALA A 324 4.24 1.91 -1.86
N ARG A 325 3.09 2.57 -1.67
CA ARG A 325 2.51 3.46 -2.67
C ARG A 325 1.61 4.51 -2.04
N GLN A 326 1.76 5.75 -2.51
CA GLN A 326 0.85 6.86 -2.25
C GLN A 326 0.70 7.69 -3.52
N ASP A 327 -0.47 7.66 -4.15
CA ASP A 327 -0.71 8.36 -5.42
C ASP A 327 -1.03 9.84 -5.19
N ALA A 328 -1.83 10.14 -4.17
CA ALA A 328 -2.15 11.50 -3.80
C ALA A 328 -1.00 12.15 -3.05
N CYS A 329 -0.54 13.31 -3.51
CA CYS A 329 0.55 14.05 -2.85
C CYS A 329 0.01 14.85 -1.66
N GLY A 330 0.72 14.80 -0.55
CA GLY A 330 0.38 15.46 0.72
C GLY A 330 0.82 14.63 1.92
N GLY A 331 0.53 15.13 3.10
CA GLY A 331 0.96 14.53 4.36
C GLY A 331 2.14 15.26 4.99
N ALA A 332 2.49 14.88 6.23
CA ALA A 332 3.50 15.55 7.02
C ALA A 332 4.92 15.01 6.80
N GLU A 333 5.05 13.75 6.45
CA GLU A 333 6.34 13.04 6.38
C GLU A 333 6.60 12.55 4.95
N PRO A 334 7.50 13.22 4.19
CA PRO A 334 7.88 12.78 2.87
C PRO A 334 8.51 11.37 2.87
N GLY A 335 8.13 10.53 1.90
CA GLY A 335 8.66 9.17 1.76
C GLY A 335 8.01 8.10 2.64
N ASP A 336 7.16 8.49 3.60
CA ASP A 336 6.41 7.56 4.45
C ASP A 336 5.12 7.13 3.76
N TRP A 337 5.25 6.27 2.74
CA TRP A 337 4.12 5.78 1.96
C TRP A 337 3.52 4.48 2.53
N PRO A 338 2.19 4.29 2.46
CA PRO A 338 1.55 3.06 2.94
C PRO A 338 2.10 1.81 2.27
N VAL A 339 2.40 0.81 3.09
CA VAL A 339 2.93 -0.47 2.61
C VAL A 339 1.78 -1.38 2.16
N LEU A 340 1.89 -1.91 0.94
CA LEU A 340 0.91 -2.79 0.31
C LEU A 340 1.34 -4.25 0.28
N LEU A 341 2.63 -4.53 0.33
CA LEU A 341 3.14 -5.90 0.36
C LEU A 341 4.30 -6.01 1.33
N ARG A 342 4.28 -7.08 2.12
CA ARG A 342 5.32 -7.42 3.09
C ARG A 342 5.66 -8.89 3.00
N THR A 343 6.94 -9.19 3.19
CA THR A 343 7.43 -10.54 3.44
C THR A 343 8.15 -10.57 4.79
N ALA A 344 8.14 -11.73 5.45
CA ALA A 344 8.95 -11.93 6.63
C ALA A 344 10.43 -12.11 6.23
N PRO A 345 11.40 -11.70 7.08
CA PRO A 345 12.80 -12.01 6.86
C PRO A 345 12.98 -13.51 6.63
N GLY A 346 13.86 -13.89 5.71
CA GLY A 346 14.29 -15.27 5.56
C GLY A 346 15.05 -15.71 6.81
N GLY A 347 14.86 -16.94 7.23
CA GLY A 347 15.62 -17.56 8.31
C GLY A 347 17.06 -17.84 7.91
#